data_d27330469d7663dd3d0ee1cafaf7f64a
#
_entry.id   d27330469d7663dd3d0ee1cafaf7f64a
#
_cell.length_a   1.000
_cell.length_b   1.000
_cell.length_c   1.000
_cell.angle_alpha   90.00
_cell.angle_beta   90.00
_cell.angle_gamma   90.00
#
_symmetry.space_group_name_H-M   'P 1'
#
loop_
_entity.id
_entity.type
_entity.pdbx_description
1 polymer ?
#
loop_
_entity_poly.entity_id
_entity_poly.type
_entity_poly.pdbx_seq_one_letter_code
_entity_poly.pdbx_strand_id
1 'polypeptide(L)'
;MIALLCLSSLFPFSFMVKHGNRKYLCTFVNMKTFVIAGCGRLAGIVSEAVIKGLLPEYELVGVYSRTVAKAERIAGRMAEAGKSCAVCTTADELLALKPDILVETASPAALREFAVPALKNGTSIVTLSIGALADDAFYREVCETAKENGTRIYIASGATGGFDVLRTAALMGKATARFYNEKGPDALKGTPVYEEALQKEQKVVFTGNAVEAIRLFPTKVNVTVAASRASVGPEAMQVTIQSTPGFKGDTQRVEIRNDQVHAVVDVYSETAEIAGWSVVNTLLNIVSPVVF
;
A
#
# COMPACT_ATOMS: atom_id res chain seq x y z
N MET A 1 11.19 -46.38 -12.80
CA MET A 1 10.31 -46.07 -11.65
C MET A 1 11.19 -45.38 -10.62
N ILE A 2 11.25 -44.05 -10.67
CA ILE A 2 12.06 -43.22 -9.77
C ILE A 2 11.07 -42.46 -8.87
N ALA A 3 11.13 -42.80 -7.58
CA ALA A 3 10.30 -42.10 -6.59
C ALA A 3 10.86 -40.69 -6.37
N LEU A 4 10.07 -39.66 -6.70
CA LEU A 4 10.35 -38.31 -6.32
C LEU A 4 9.90 -38.11 -4.86
N LEU A 5 10.86 -38.01 -3.96
CA LEU A 5 10.64 -37.47 -2.64
C LEU A 5 10.48 -35.93 -2.76
N CYS A 6 9.28 -35.45 -2.47
CA CYS A 6 9.03 -34.02 -2.24
C CYS A 6 9.78 -33.56 -1.01
N LEU A 7 10.90 -32.84 -1.20
CA LEU A 7 11.50 -31.97 -0.20
C LEU A 7 11.19 -30.53 -0.59
N SER A 8 10.41 -29.91 0.27
CA SER A 8 9.90 -28.55 0.19
C SER A 8 10.99 -27.49 0.00
N SER A 9 10.84 -26.68 -1.06
CA SER A 9 11.00 -25.23 -1.13
C SER A 9 12.11 -24.57 -0.32
N LEU A 10 13.23 -24.19 -1.01
CA LEU A 10 14.02 -22.98 -0.68
C LEU A 10 15.08 -22.61 -1.74
N PHE A 11 15.14 -23.30 -2.88
CA PHE A 11 16.09 -22.94 -3.95
C PHE A 11 15.39 -22.93 -5.31
N PRO A 12 15.71 -21.98 -6.21
CA PRO A 12 15.22 -22.01 -7.58
C PRO A 12 15.73 -23.30 -8.25
N PHE A 13 14.79 -24.17 -8.65
CA PHE A 13 15.12 -25.37 -9.40
C PHE A 13 15.56 -24.94 -10.80
N SER A 14 16.84 -25.01 -11.08
CA SER A 14 17.38 -24.83 -12.41
C SER A 14 17.60 -26.19 -13.06
N PHE A 15 17.07 -26.41 -14.25
CA PHE A 15 17.37 -27.60 -15.05
C PHE A 15 17.84 -27.21 -16.44
N MET A 16 18.70 -28.06 -17.00
CA MET A 16 19.27 -27.86 -18.32
C MET A 16 18.37 -28.52 -19.35
N VAL A 17 17.79 -27.73 -20.24
CA VAL A 17 17.09 -28.25 -21.42
C VAL A 17 18.06 -28.24 -22.60
N LYS A 18 18.21 -29.38 -23.27
CA LYS A 18 19.01 -29.50 -24.48
C LYS A 18 18.05 -29.45 -25.69
N HIS A 19 18.23 -28.44 -26.51
CA HIS A 19 17.56 -28.37 -27.81
C HIS A 19 18.60 -28.25 -28.92
N GLY A 20 18.80 -29.31 -29.69
CA GLY A 20 19.93 -29.44 -30.61
C GLY A 20 21.27 -29.41 -29.86
N ASN A 21 22.25 -28.65 -30.37
CA ASN A 21 23.57 -28.49 -29.74
C ASN A 21 23.65 -27.37 -28.68
N ARG A 22 22.54 -26.72 -28.37
CA ARG A 22 22.48 -25.64 -27.36
C ARG A 22 21.86 -26.15 -26.07
N LYS A 23 22.51 -25.81 -24.95
CA LYS A 23 22.02 -26.02 -23.60
C LYS A 23 21.40 -24.73 -23.08
N TYR A 24 20.17 -24.79 -22.61
CA TYR A 24 19.46 -23.68 -21.98
C TYR A 24 19.29 -23.97 -20.50
N LEU A 25 19.73 -23.04 -19.65
CA LEU A 25 19.45 -23.09 -18.23
C LEU A 25 18.03 -22.53 -18.02
N CYS A 26 17.06 -23.41 -17.74
CA CYS A 26 15.74 -22.99 -17.33
C CYS A 26 15.71 -22.88 -15.82
N THR A 27 15.64 -21.65 -15.31
CA THR A 27 15.44 -21.40 -13.90
C THR A 27 13.95 -21.18 -13.69
N PHE A 28 13.31 -22.02 -12.88
CA PHE A 28 11.95 -21.70 -12.40
C PHE A 28 12.09 -20.53 -11.42
N VAL A 29 11.71 -19.35 -11.84
CA VAL A 29 11.38 -18.26 -10.91
C VAL A 29 10.09 -18.70 -10.23
N ASN A 30 10.14 -18.91 -8.92
CA ASN A 30 8.94 -19.23 -8.14
C ASN A 30 8.07 -17.95 -8.14
N MET A 31 7.08 -17.89 -9.03
CA MET A 31 6.19 -16.73 -9.15
C MET A 31 5.38 -16.61 -7.85
N LYS A 32 5.39 -15.42 -7.27
CA LYS A 32 4.53 -15.11 -6.14
C LYS A 32 3.12 -14.82 -6.62
N THR A 33 2.16 -15.33 -5.89
CA THR A 33 0.75 -15.02 -6.14
C THR A 33 0.29 -13.83 -5.33
N PHE A 34 -0.55 -13.00 -5.90
CA PHE A 34 -1.22 -11.96 -5.13
C PHE A 34 -2.68 -11.79 -5.52
N VAL A 35 -3.44 -11.21 -4.61
CA VAL A 35 -4.84 -10.83 -4.80
C VAL A 35 -5.03 -9.35 -4.50
N ILE A 36 -6.10 -8.75 -5.01
CA ILE A 36 -6.45 -7.35 -4.74
C ILE A 36 -7.78 -7.27 -4.02
N ALA A 37 -7.81 -6.63 -2.84
CA ALA A 37 -9.02 -6.19 -2.17
C ALA A 37 -9.24 -4.68 -2.41
N GLY A 38 -10.36 -4.35 -3.10
CA GLY A 38 -10.68 -2.98 -3.48
C GLY A 38 -10.31 -2.65 -4.92
N CYS A 39 -11.25 -2.85 -5.86
CA CYS A 39 -11.06 -2.70 -7.31
C CYS A 39 -11.35 -1.27 -7.80
N GLY A 40 -10.80 -0.26 -7.12
CA GLY A 40 -10.88 1.14 -7.51
C GLY A 40 -9.86 1.53 -8.59
N ARG A 41 -9.66 2.86 -8.76
CA ARG A 41 -8.69 3.42 -9.73
C ARG A 41 -7.26 2.93 -9.46
N LEU A 42 -6.84 2.89 -8.18
CA LEU A 42 -5.48 2.50 -7.82
C LEU A 42 -5.20 1.00 -8.07
N ALA A 43 -6.19 0.14 -7.81
CA ALA A 43 -6.13 -1.27 -8.20
C ALA A 43 -5.98 -1.45 -9.71
N GLY A 44 -6.64 -0.58 -10.50
CA GLY A 44 -6.49 -0.56 -11.95
C GLY A 44 -5.05 -0.31 -12.40
N ILE A 45 -4.29 0.54 -11.69
CA ILE A 45 -2.87 0.78 -11.97
C ILE A 45 -2.04 -0.48 -11.70
N VAL A 46 -2.29 -1.16 -10.58
CA VAL A 46 -1.57 -2.39 -10.22
C VAL A 46 -1.85 -3.51 -11.23
N SER A 47 -3.12 -3.73 -11.60
CA SER A 47 -3.47 -4.73 -12.61
C SER A 47 -2.89 -4.41 -13.98
N GLU A 48 -2.86 -3.13 -14.37
CA GLU A 48 -2.22 -2.68 -15.61
C GLU A 48 -0.71 -2.92 -15.60
N ALA A 49 -0.04 -2.74 -14.47
CA ALA A 49 1.38 -3.06 -14.33
C ALA A 49 1.66 -4.55 -14.57
N VAL A 50 0.77 -5.45 -14.12
CA VAL A 50 0.86 -6.89 -14.42
C VAL A 50 0.66 -7.16 -15.93
N ILE A 51 -0.34 -6.51 -16.54
CA ILE A 51 -0.64 -6.66 -17.98
C ILE A 51 0.56 -6.20 -18.83
N LYS A 52 1.19 -5.10 -18.43
CA LYS A 52 2.39 -4.55 -19.10
C LYS A 52 3.68 -5.32 -18.81
N GLY A 53 3.64 -6.38 -17.98
CA GLY A 53 4.82 -7.17 -17.64
C GLY A 53 5.82 -6.45 -16.72
N LEU A 54 5.38 -5.42 -15.99
CA LEU A 54 6.23 -4.71 -15.02
C LEU A 54 6.41 -5.47 -13.69
N LEU A 55 5.61 -6.51 -13.46
CA LEU A 55 5.66 -7.38 -12.29
C LEU A 55 5.83 -8.84 -12.74
N PRO A 56 6.96 -9.18 -13.40
CA PRO A 56 7.16 -10.49 -14.02
C PRO A 56 7.26 -11.64 -13.02
N GLU A 57 7.60 -11.34 -11.73
CA GLU A 57 7.69 -12.33 -10.66
C GLU A 57 6.35 -12.57 -9.95
N TYR A 58 5.27 -11.96 -10.46
CA TYR A 58 3.95 -12.02 -9.83
C TYR A 58 2.84 -12.50 -10.75
N GLU A 59 1.89 -13.20 -10.15
CA GLU A 59 0.61 -13.56 -10.75
C GLU A 59 -0.55 -12.97 -9.93
N LEU A 60 -1.43 -12.18 -10.57
CA LEU A 60 -2.68 -11.71 -9.97
C LEU A 60 -3.73 -12.80 -10.11
N VAL A 61 -3.97 -13.56 -9.03
CA VAL A 61 -4.85 -14.75 -9.06
C VAL A 61 -6.32 -14.46 -8.70
N GLY A 62 -6.61 -13.33 -8.05
CA GLY A 62 -7.97 -12.98 -7.68
C GLY A 62 -8.16 -11.52 -7.28
N VAL A 63 -9.39 -11.05 -7.42
CA VAL A 63 -9.81 -9.70 -7.08
C VAL A 63 -11.15 -9.71 -6.34
N TYR A 64 -11.28 -8.81 -5.37
CA TYR A 64 -12.49 -8.62 -4.57
C TYR A 64 -12.88 -7.15 -4.49
N SER A 65 -14.15 -6.88 -4.61
CA SER A 65 -14.74 -5.57 -4.35
C SER A 65 -16.19 -5.70 -3.90
N ARG A 66 -16.60 -4.88 -2.92
CA ARG A 66 -18.03 -4.78 -2.55
C ARG A 66 -18.93 -4.42 -3.75
N THR A 67 -18.40 -3.73 -4.75
CA THR A 67 -19.07 -3.52 -6.03
C THR A 67 -18.50 -4.53 -7.02
N VAL A 68 -19.19 -5.67 -7.20
CA VAL A 68 -18.74 -6.81 -8.02
C VAL A 68 -18.32 -6.36 -9.44
N ALA A 69 -19.09 -5.50 -10.09
CA ALA A 69 -18.77 -4.97 -11.42
C ALA A 69 -17.38 -4.32 -11.54
N LYS A 70 -16.83 -3.79 -10.42
CA LYS A 70 -15.46 -3.26 -10.43
C LYS A 70 -14.40 -4.38 -10.43
N ALA A 71 -14.68 -5.51 -9.76
CA ALA A 71 -13.82 -6.68 -9.78
C ALA A 71 -13.88 -7.36 -11.15
N GLU A 72 -15.07 -7.54 -11.71
CA GLU A 72 -15.28 -8.09 -13.05
C GLU A 72 -14.54 -7.29 -14.13
N ARG A 73 -14.52 -5.96 -14.03
CA ARG A 73 -13.77 -5.10 -14.96
C ARG A 73 -12.27 -5.37 -14.92
N ILE A 74 -11.67 -5.58 -13.74
CA ILE A 74 -10.24 -5.92 -13.64
C ILE A 74 -10.01 -7.33 -14.19
N ALA A 75 -10.80 -8.33 -13.80
CA ALA A 75 -10.68 -9.69 -14.28
C ALA A 75 -10.88 -9.79 -15.80
N GLY A 76 -11.82 -9.03 -16.37
CA GLY A 76 -12.03 -8.95 -17.82
C GLY A 76 -10.79 -8.44 -18.56
N ARG A 77 -10.16 -7.36 -18.07
CA ARG A 77 -8.91 -6.84 -18.65
C ARG A 77 -7.74 -7.83 -18.53
N MET A 78 -7.66 -8.56 -17.41
CA MET A 78 -6.67 -9.63 -17.25
C MET A 78 -6.92 -10.75 -18.29
N ALA A 79 -8.17 -11.16 -18.50
CA ALA A 79 -8.55 -12.17 -19.50
C ALA A 79 -8.24 -11.72 -20.93
N GLU A 80 -8.51 -10.47 -21.29
CA GLU A 80 -8.14 -9.87 -22.58
C GLU A 80 -6.62 -9.92 -22.82
N ALA A 81 -5.81 -9.84 -21.74
CA ALA A 81 -4.36 -9.99 -21.79
C ALA A 81 -3.88 -11.47 -21.69
N GLY A 82 -4.79 -12.44 -21.79
CA GLY A 82 -4.48 -13.86 -21.70
C GLY A 82 -4.09 -14.34 -20.30
N LYS A 83 -4.48 -13.61 -19.24
CA LYS A 83 -4.19 -13.94 -17.84
C LYS A 83 -5.46 -14.32 -17.09
N SER A 84 -5.39 -15.38 -16.28
CA SER A 84 -6.52 -15.80 -15.43
C SER A 84 -6.55 -14.96 -14.16
N CYS A 85 -7.76 -14.53 -13.74
CA CYS A 85 -7.94 -13.80 -12.48
C CYS A 85 -9.37 -14.06 -11.99
N ALA A 86 -9.49 -14.67 -10.79
CA ALA A 86 -10.79 -14.98 -10.21
C ALA A 86 -11.50 -13.71 -9.70
N VAL A 87 -12.82 -13.64 -9.89
CA VAL A 87 -13.66 -12.66 -9.21
C VAL A 87 -14.19 -13.29 -7.94
N CYS A 88 -13.81 -12.78 -6.78
CA CYS A 88 -14.28 -13.22 -5.48
C CYS A 88 -15.39 -12.29 -4.97
N THR A 89 -16.40 -12.87 -4.34
CA THR A 89 -17.57 -12.14 -3.80
C THR A 89 -17.51 -11.95 -2.30
N THR A 90 -16.63 -12.69 -1.64
CA THR A 90 -16.36 -12.60 -0.19
C THR A 90 -14.86 -12.50 0.11
N ALA A 91 -14.53 -12.03 1.33
CA ALA A 91 -13.16 -12.03 1.84
C ALA A 91 -12.61 -13.47 1.95
N ASP A 92 -13.44 -14.40 2.40
CA ASP A 92 -13.06 -15.80 2.58
C ASP A 92 -12.71 -16.47 1.25
N GLU A 93 -13.49 -16.24 0.19
CA GLU A 93 -13.17 -16.72 -1.16
C GLU A 93 -11.82 -16.17 -1.65
N LEU A 94 -11.55 -14.87 -1.40
CA LEU A 94 -10.28 -14.26 -1.78
C LEU A 94 -9.09 -14.90 -1.06
N LEU A 95 -9.20 -15.12 0.25
CA LEU A 95 -8.16 -15.73 1.07
C LEU A 95 -8.03 -17.25 0.86
N ALA A 96 -9.10 -17.93 0.42
CA ALA A 96 -9.07 -19.35 0.06
C ALA A 96 -8.16 -19.64 -1.15
N LEU A 97 -7.83 -18.63 -1.97
CA LEU A 97 -6.83 -18.73 -3.03
C LEU A 97 -5.39 -18.89 -2.50
N LYS A 98 -5.18 -18.73 -1.17
CA LYS A 98 -3.87 -18.79 -0.48
C LYS A 98 -2.79 -17.97 -1.17
N PRO A 99 -3.01 -16.68 -1.41
CA PRO A 99 -2.02 -15.83 -2.06
C PRO A 99 -0.83 -15.57 -1.13
N ASP A 100 0.36 -15.36 -1.70
CA ASP A 100 1.52 -14.87 -0.95
C ASP A 100 1.28 -13.46 -0.42
N ILE A 101 0.55 -12.64 -1.18
CA ILE A 101 0.32 -11.22 -0.87
C ILE A 101 -1.14 -10.82 -1.12
N LEU A 102 -1.70 -10.10 -0.17
CA LEU A 102 -2.93 -9.33 -0.32
C LEU A 102 -2.58 -7.85 -0.56
N VAL A 103 -2.92 -7.32 -1.71
CA VAL A 103 -2.85 -5.88 -2.01
C VAL A 103 -4.17 -5.24 -1.61
N GLU A 104 -4.15 -4.40 -0.58
CA GLU A 104 -5.33 -3.71 -0.06
C GLU A 104 -5.34 -2.25 -0.53
N THR A 105 -6.33 -1.87 -1.33
CA THR A 105 -6.52 -0.54 -1.92
C THR A 105 -7.96 -0.03 -1.79
N ALA A 106 -8.67 -0.47 -0.75
CA ALA A 106 -10.09 -0.17 -0.56
C ALA A 106 -10.34 0.95 0.47
N SER A 107 -10.09 0.66 1.74
CA SER A 107 -10.35 1.61 2.84
C SER A 107 -9.75 1.12 4.17
N PRO A 108 -9.56 2.02 5.17
CA PRO A 108 -9.17 1.61 6.52
C PRO A 108 -10.11 0.57 7.16
N ALA A 109 -11.41 0.63 6.86
CA ALA A 109 -12.37 -0.38 7.33
C ALA A 109 -12.09 -1.75 6.69
N ALA A 110 -11.78 -1.78 5.39
CA ALA A 110 -11.42 -3.03 4.70
C ALA A 110 -10.09 -3.60 5.25
N LEU A 111 -9.08 -2.76 5.52
CA LEU A 111 -7.84 -3.24 6.12
C LEU A 111 -8.12 -3.89 7.50
N ARG A 112 -9.00 -3.32 8.31
CA ARG A 112 -9.39 -3.94 9.60
C ARG A 112 -10.06 -5.31 9.43
N GLU A 113 -10.87 -5.46 8.39
CA GLU A 113 -11.54 -6.72 8.06
C GLU A 113 -10.55 -7.78 7.58
N PHE A 114 -9.62 -7.41 6.69
CA PHE A 114 -8.71 -8.36 6.04
C PHE A 114 -7.43 -8.67 6.82
N ALA A 115 -6.91 -7.74 7.65
CA ALA A 115 -5.54 -7.83 8.13
C ALA A 115 -5.27 -9.11 8.94
N VAL A 116 -6.01 -9.32 10.03
CA VAL A 116 -5.78 -10.47 10.91
C VAL A 116 -6.06 -11.80 10.21
N PRO A 117 -7.18 -11.99 9.47
CA PRO A 117 -7.42 -13.20 8.71
C PRO A 117 -6.34 -13.51 7.66
N ALA A 118 -5.89 -12.52 6.89
CA ALA A 118 -4.86 -12.70 5.88
C ALA A 118 -3.53 -13.13 6.51
N LEU A 119 -3.07 -12.43 7.55
CA LEU A 119 -1.82 -12.75 8.24
C LEU A 119 -1.83 -14.14 8.84
N LYS A 120 -2.93 -14.57 9.47
CA LYS A 120 -3.11 -15.93 10.00
C LYS A 120 -3.15 -16.99 8.89
N ASN A 121 -3.60 -16.64 7.70
CA ASN A 121 -3.61 -17.51 6.53
C ASN A 121 -2.22 -17.67 5.87
N GLY A 122 -1.17 -17.02 6.40
CA GLY A 122 0.18 -17.00 5.81
C GLY A 122 0.35 -15.97 4.68
N THR A 123 -0.62 -15.09 4.49
CA THR A 123 -0.64 -14.07 3.45
C THR A 123 -0.08 -12.74 3.98
N SER A 124 1.00 -12.23 3.40
CA SER A 124 1.50 -10.89 3.70
C SER A 124 0.63 -9.81 3.04
N ILE A 125 0.69 -8.57 3.54
CA ILE A 125 -0.19 -7.50 3.07
C ILE A 125 0.64 -6.34 2.52
N VAL A 126 0.24 -5.79 1.37
CA VAL A 126 0.65 -4.46 0.89
C VAL A 126 -0.58 -3.55 0.98
N THR A 127 -0.52 -2.45 1.73
CA THR A 127 -1.68 -1.60 1.96
C THR A 127 -1.45 -0.13 1.65
N LEU A 128 -2.51 0.52 1.15
CA LEU A 128 -2.66 1.98 1.03
C LEU A 128 -3.59 2.57 2.09
N SER A 129 -4.32 1.73 2.82
CA SER A 129 -5.32 2.18 3.81
C SER A 129 -4.73 2.28 5.21
N ILE A 130 -3.56 2.90 5.30
CA ILE A 130 -2.72 2.98 6.49
C ILE A 130 -3.44 3.66 7.67
N GLY A 131 -4.47 4.46 7.40
CA GLY A 131 -5.28 5.12 8.42
C GLY A 131 -5.85 4.18 9.49
N ALA A 132 -6.09 2.91 9.17
CA ALA A 132 -6.50 1.90 10.15
C ALA A 132 -5.45 1.71 11.26
N LEU A 133 -4.18 1.87 10.92
CA LEU A 133 -3.05 1.68 11.83
C LEU A 133 -2.80 2.90 12.75
N ALA A 134 -3.63 3.95 12.71
CA ALA A 134 -3.59 5.03 13.70
C ALA A 134 -4.03 4.55 15.09
N ASP A 135 -4.86 3.53 15.15
CA ASP A 135 -5.30 2.86 16.39
C ASP A 135 -4.17 1.95 16.91
N ASP A 136 -3.67 2.25 18.09
CA ASP A 136 -2.55 1.54 18.69
C ASP A 136 -2.87 0.09 19.07
N ALA A 137 -4.11 -0.20 19.46
CA ALA A 137 -4.53 -1.56 19.78
C ALA A 137 -4.52 -2.43 18.52
N PHE A 138 -5.14 -1.94 17.45
CA PHE A 138 -5.15 -2.63 16.17
C PHE A 138 -3.74 -2.75 15.56
N TYR A 139 -2.93 -1.70 15.68
CA TYR A 139 -1.54 -1.75 15.21
C TYR A 139 -0.73 -2.83 15.90
N ARG A 140 -0.84 -2.95 17.24
CA ARG A 140 -0.18 -4.03 18.01
C ARG A 140 -0.67 -5.40 17.61
N GLU A 141 -2.00 -5.61 17.57
CA GLU A 141 -2.61 -6.89 17.14
C GLU A 141 -2.07 -7.35 15.79
N VAL A 142 -2.02 -6.44 14.82
CA VAL A 142 -1.52 -6.72 13.47
C VAL A 142 -0.03 -7.07 13.48
N CYS A 143 0.79 -6.34 14.26
CA CYS A 143 2.23 -6.62 14.38
C CYS A 143 2.50 -7.98 15.03
N GLU A 144 1.78 -8.31 16.09
CA GLU A 144 1.88 -9.58 16.81
C GLU A 144 1.45 -10.74 15.90
N THR A 145 0.29 -10.61 15.25
CA THR A 145 -0.22 -11.63 14.32
C THR A 145 0.77 -11.86 13.16
N ALA A 146 1.31 -10.80 12.58
CA ALA A 146 2.30 -10.92 11.50
C ALA A 146 3.55 -11.67 11.97
N LYS A 147 4.07 -11.33 13.16
CA LYS A 147 5.26 -11.96 13.73
C LYS A 147 5.03 -13.45 14.02
N GLU A 148 3.89 -13.80 14.62
CA GLU A 148 3.54 -15.18 14.96
C GLU A 148 3.39 -16.09 13.73
N ASN A 149 2.91 -15.53 12.61
CA ASN A 149 2.67 -16.29 11.38
C ASN A 149 3.79 -16.13 10.31
N GLY A 150 4.90 -15.47 10.64
CA GLY A 150 6.00 -15.25 9.69
C GLY A 150 5.62 -14.38 8.48
N THR A 151 4.54 -13.62 8.59
CA THR A 151 4.02 -12.71 7.56
C THR A 151 4.44 -11.27 7.80
N ARG A 152 4.12 -10.37 6.87
CA ARG A 152 4.48 -8.94 6.95
C ARG A 152 3.35 -8.05 6.47
N ILE A 153 3.32 -6.82 6.99
CA ILE A 153 2.57 -5.71 6.40
C ILE A 153 3.55 -4.72 5.81
N TYR A 154 3.45 -4.53 4.51
CA TYR A 154 4.20 -3.55 3.75
C TYR A 154 3.34 -2.30 3.56
N ILE A 155 3.79 -1.19 4.07
CA ILE A 155 3.15 0.11 3.91
C ILE A 155 3.65 0.72 2.60
N ALA A 156 2.78 0.80 1.60
CA ALA A 156 3.09 1.52 0.39
C ALA A 156 3.18 3.02 0.69
N SER A 157 4.14 3.73 0.07
CA SER A 157 4.40 5.13 0.39
C SER A 157 3.23 6.07 0.07
N GLY A 158 2.32 5.65 -0.80
CA GLY A 158 1.21 6.50 -1.20
C GLY A 158 1.68 7.71 -1.98
N ALA A 159 1.18 8.88 -1.61
CA ALA A 159 1.54 10.15 -2.24
C ALA A 159 2.67 10.89 -1.50
N THR A 160 3.48 10.19 -0.70
CA THR A 160 4.68 10.73 -0.03
C THR A 160 5.82 9.73 -0.11
N GLY A 161 6.82 9.80 0.78
CA GLY A 161 7.96 8.89 0.81
C GLY A 161 8.92 9.23 1.94
N GLY A 162 10.18 8.76 1.83
CA GLY A 162 11.23 9.05 2.79
C GLY A 162 11.00 8.43 4.17
N PHE A 163 10.21 7.36 4.27
CA PHE A 163 9.92 6.69 5.54
C PHE A 163 11.16 6.11 6.20
N ASP A 164 12.14 5.70 5.41
CA ASP A 164 13.47 5.29 5.84
C ASP A 164 14.21 6.44 6.55
N VAL A 165 14.21 7.63 5.95
CA VAL A 165 14.81 8.83 6.53
C VAL A 165 14.09 9.25 7.81
N LEU A 166 12.76 9.27 7.81
CA LEU A 166 11.94 9.61 8.99
C LEU A 166 12.22 8.64 10.13
N ARG A 167 12.25 7.34 9.83
CA ARG A 167 12.54 6.31 10.83
C ARG A 167 13.96 6.40 11.36
N THR A 168 14.95 6.63 10.50
CA THR A 168 16.34 6.79 10.89
C THR A 168 16.50 7.98 11.82
N ALA A 169 15.93 9.13 11.48
CA ALA A 169 15.99 10.31 12.34
C ALA A 169 15.31 10.10 13.70
N ALA A 170 14.19 9.37 13.74
CA ALA A 170 13.51 9.03 14.98
C ALA A 170 14.30 8.04 15.86
N LEU A 171 15.06 7.13 15.24
CA LEU A 171 15.95 6.20 15.97
C LEU A 171 17.18 6.86 16.57
N MET A 172 17.61 8.02 16.04
CA MET A 172 18.79 8.76 16.54
C MET A 172 18.55 9.47 17.89
N GLY A 173 17.28 9.59 18.32
CA GLY A 173 16.95 10.23 19.61
C GLY A 173 15.59 10.92 19.59
N LYS A 174 15.35 11.77 20.59
CA LYS A 174 14.10 12.52 20.70
C LYS A 174 13.90 13.42 19.47
N ALA A 175 12.84 13.19 18.74
CA ALA A 175 12.50 13.94 17.55
C ALA A 175 11.11 14.59 17.65
N THR A 176 10.91 15.63 16.86
CA THR A 176 9.61 16.22 16.56
C THR A 176 9.31 16.06 15.09
N ALA A 177 8.04 15.85 14.72
CA ALA A 177 7.66 15.74 13.32
C ALA A 177 6.38 16.52 13.04
N ARG A 178 6.29 17.05 11.82
CA ARG A 178 5.15 17.79 11.31
C ARG A 178 4.73 17.24 9.95
N PHE A 179 3.44 17.25 9.72
CA PHE A 179 2.85 16.90 8.43
C PHE A 179 2.01 18.09 7.95
N TYR A 180 2.31 18.58 6.78
CA TYR A 180 1.54 19.61 6.10
C TYR A 180 0.94 19.06 4.82
N ASN A 181 -0.36 19.29 4.62
CA ASN A 181 -1.05 18.90 3.43
C ASN A 181 -1.84 20.08 2.85
N GLU A 182 -1.61 20.39 1.59
CA GLU A 182 -2.36 21.40 0.86
C GLU A 182 -3.23 20.75 -0.22
N LYS A 183 -4.48 21.17 -0.27
CA LYS A 183 -5.52 20.65 -1.19
C LYS A 183 -6.36 21.77 -1.75
N GLY A 184 -6.92 21.54 -2.93
CA GLY A 184 -8.02 22.34 -3.41
C GLY A 184 -9.31 22.07 -2.63
N PRO A 185 -10.25 23.05 -2.57
CA PRO A 185 -11.48 22.92 -1.80
C PRO A 185 -12.36 21.74 -2.24
N ASP A 186 -12.33 21.38 -3.53
CA ASP A 186 -13.13 20.26 -4.04
C ASP A 186 -12.70 18.90 -3.45
N ALA A 187 -11.43 18.76 -3.09
CA ALA A 187 -10.92 17.57 -2.42
C ALA A 187 -11.46 17.41 -0.99
N LEU A 188 -11.99 18.50 -0.40
CA LEU A 188 -12.56 18.52 0.94
C LEU A 188 -14.09 18.36 0.96
N LYS A 189 -14.76 18.39 -0.19
CA LYS A 189 -16.20 18.16 -0.28
C LYS A 189 -16.59 16.85 0.39
N GLY A 190 -17.69 16.90 1.15
CA GLY A 190 -18.17 15.76 1.93
C GLY A 190 -17.43 15.52 3.25
N THR A 191 -16.52 16.40 3.65
CA THR A 191 -15.91 16.40 4.98
C THR A 191 -16.56 17.47 5.88
N PRO A 192 -16.50 17.34 7.21
CA PRO A 192 -17.08 18.32 8.14
C PRO A 192 -16.45 19.73 8.06
N VAL A 193 -15.26 19.83 7.47
CA VAL A 193 -14.54 21.12 7.36
C VAL A 193 -14.84 21.89 6.08
N TYR A 194 -15.59 21.29 5.15
CA TYR A 194 -15.91 21.94 3.89
C TYR A 194 -16.98 23.03 4.09
N GLU A 195 -16.69 24.20 3.55
CA GLU A 195 -17.62 25.32 3.42
C GLU A 195 -17.40 26.01 2.07
N GLU A 196 -18.43 26.64 1.50
CA GLU A 196 -18.33 27.29 0.19
C GLU A 196 -17.34 28.46 0.15
N ALA A 197 -17.04 29.10 1.29
CA ALA A 197 -16.02 30.14 1.39
C ALA A 197 -14.62 29.66 0.95
N LEU A 198 -14.34 28.36 1.12
CA LEU A 198 -13.06 27.74 0.70
C LEU A 198 -12.82 27.82 -0.82
N GLN A 199 -13.87 28.02 -1.63
CA GLN A 199 -13.73 28.24 -3.07
C GLN A 199 -13.08 29.58 -3.41
N LYS A 200 -13.08 30.53 -2.46
CA LYS A 200 -12.60 31.90 -2.65
C LYS A 200 -11.46 32.30 -1.74
N GLU A 201 -11.35 31.66 -0.58
CA GLU A 201 -10.42 32.02 0.49
C GLU A 201 -9.52 30.85 0.86
N GLN A 202 -8.21 31.15 0.98
CA GLN A 202 -7.25 30.19 1.52
C GLN A 202 -7.45 30.08 3.03
N LYS A 203 -7.54 28.85 3.53
CA LYS A 203 -7.79 28.60 4.96
C LYS A 203 -7.08 27.36 5.46
N VAL A 204 -6.49 27.44 6.64
CA VAL A 204 -6.12 26.25 7.41
C VAL A 204 -7.39 25.63 7.97
N VAL A 205 -7.76 24.47 7.48
CA VAL A 205 -9.02 23.79 7.81
C VAL A 205 -8.87 22.77 8.93
N PHE A 206 -7.64 22.41 9.25
CA PHE A 206 -7.34 21.50 10.37
C PHE A 206 -5.93 21.76 10.94
N THR A 207 -5.85 21.72 12.26
CA THR A 207 -4.59 21.62 13.02
C THR A 207 -4.83 20.70 14.20
N GLY A 208 -3.97 19.70 14.39
CA GLY A 208 -4.09 18.69 15.44
C GLY A 208 -3.03 17.61 15.29
N ASN A 209 -3.32 16.39 15.70
CA ASN A 209 -2.43 15.24 15.51
C ASN A 209 -2.97 14.27 14.44
N ALA A 210 -2.21 13.22 14.12
CA ALA A 210 -2.59 12.27 13.07
C ALA A 210 -3.81 11.41 13.46
N VAL A 211 -4.04 11.14 14.76
CA VAL A 211 -5.23 10.41 15.24
C VAL A 211 -6.48 11.24 15.01
N GLU A 212 -6.43 12.53 15.32
CA GLU A 212 -7.53 13.45 15.10
C GLU A 212 -7.79 13.66 13.60
N ALA A 213 -6.72 13.82 12.81
CA ALA A 213 -6.81 13.98 11.37
C ALA A 213 -7.52 12.79 10.70
N ILE A 214 -7.15 11.54 11.03
CA ILE A 214 -7.77 10.37 10.39
C ILE A 214 -9.25 10.17 10.81
N ARG A 215 -9.63 10.60 12.01
CA ARG A 215 -11.04 10.59 12.43
C ARG A 215 -11.88 11.56 11.61
N LEU A 216 -11.33 12.75 11.32
CA LEU A 216 -12.01 13.79 10.56
C LEU A 216 -11.99 13.54 9.04
N PHE A 217 -10.94 12.90 8.53
CA PHE A 217 -10.69 12.64 7.11
C PHE A 217 -10.37 11.15 6.84
N PRO A 218 -11.28 10.19 7.09
CA PRO A 218 -10.97 8.75 7.17
C PRO A 218 -10.28 8.13 5.96
N THR A 219 -10.44 8.72 4.76
CA THR A 219 -9.88 8.20 3.51
C THR A 219 -8.94 9.16 2.80
N LYS A 220 -8.68 10.34 3.39
CA LYS A 220 -7.97 11.44 2.70
C LYS A 220 -6.59 11.76 3.29
N VAL A 221 -6.22 11.14 4.41
CA VAL A 221 -4.97 11.41 5.14
C VAL A 221 -4.21 10.12 5.56
N ASN A 222 -4.35 9.05 4.78
CA ASN A 222 -3.64 7.79 5.04
C ASN A 222 -2.12 7.99 5.14
N VAL A 223 -1.54 8.82 4.29
CA VAL A 223 -0.09 9.11 4.27
C VAL A 223 0.39 9.81 5.54
N THR A 224 -0.47 10.60 6.20
CA THR A 224 -0.17 11.22 7.50
C THR A 224 0.08 10.17 8.57
N VAL A 225 -0.76 9.12 8.59
CA VAL A 225 -0.59 7.98 9.51
C VAL A 225 0.66 7.17 9.16
N ALA A 226 0.94 6.96 7.87
CA ALA A 226 2.16 6.30 7.43
C ALA A 226 3.42 7.03 7.91
N ALA A 227 3.50 8.34 7.67
CA ALA A 227 4.60 9.18 8.10
C ALA A 227 4.74 9.21 9.65
N SER A 228 3.62 9.23 10.37
CA SER A 228 3.64 9.21 11.84
C SER A 228 4.15 7.88 12.39
N ARG A 229 3.70 6.75 11.84
CA ARG A 229 4.20 5.41 12.23
C ARG A 229 5.68 5.21 11.90
N ALA A 230 6.16 5.85 10.84
CA ALA A 230 7.57 5.86 10.48
C ALA A 230 8.42 6.82 11.32
N SER A 231 7.84 7.61 12.22
CA SER A 231 8.57 8.64 12.97
C SER A 231 8.19 8.67 14.46
N VAL A 232 7.44 9.69 14.87
CA VAL A 232 7.17 10.00 16.29
C VAL A 232 5.89 9.37 16.84
N GLY A 233 5.15 8.66 16.02
CA GLY A 233 3.85 8.10 16.34
C GLY A 233 2.67 9.04 16.04
N PRO A 234 1.44 8.47 15.91
CA PRO A 234 0.27 9.24 15.47
C PRO A 234 -0.16 10.36 16.43
N GLU A 235 0.03 10.18 17.73
CA GLU A 235 -0.35 11.18 18.73
C GLU A 235 0.63 12.37 18.78
N ALA A 236 1.92 12.13 18.47
CA ALA A 236 2.95 13.15 18.52
C ALA A 236 3.16 13.89 17.19
N MET A 237 2.67 13.33 16.06
CA MET A 237 2.74 13.97 14.74
C MET A 237 1.84 15.19 14.70
N GLN A 238 2.43 16.39 14.54
CA GLN A 238 1.66 17.62 14.31
C GLN A 238 1.19 17.68 12.86
N VAL A 239 -0.12 17.87 12.65
CA VAL A 239 -0.75 17.86 11.32
C VAL A 239 -1.42 19.19 11.05
N THR A 240 -1.15 19.76 9.88
CA THR A 240 -1.84 20.93 9.35
C THR A 240 -2.39 20.61 7.98
N ILE A 241 -3.67 20.91 7.75
CA ILE A 241 -4.32 20.77 6.43
C ILE A 241 -4.81 22.14 5.99
N GLN A 242 -4.41 22.55 4.80
CA GLN A 242 -4.78 23.83 4.19
C GLN A 242 -5.62 23.62 2.94
N SER A 243 -6.65 24.44 2.80
CA SER A 243 -7.41 24.58 1.56
C SER A 243 -6.95 25.83 0.82
N THR A 244 -6.63 25.70 -0.46
CA THR A 244 -6.23 26.81 -1.31
C THR A 244 -7.10 26.85 -2.56
N PRO A 245 -7.83 27.96 -2.83
CA PRO A 245 -8.65 28.13 -4.03
C PRO A 245 -7.86 27.88 -5.30
N GLY A 246 -8.43 27.11 -6.23
CA GLY A 246 -7.79 26.81 -7.51
C GLY A 246 -6.62 25.85 -7.46
N PHE A 247 -6.18 25.41 -6.26
CA PHE A 247 -5.12 24.42 -6.14
C PHE A 247 -5.57 23.08 -6.71
N LYS A 248 -4.72 22.49 -7.55
CA LYS A 248 -4.94 21.17 -8.16
C LYS A 248 -3.97 20.18 -7.55
N GLY A 249 -4.44 18.94 -7.35
CA GLY A 249 -3.61 17.89 -6.74
C GLY A 249 -3.49 17.99 -5.22
N ASP A 250 -2.40 17.45 -4.72
CA ASP A 250 -2.05 17.38 -3.30
C ASP A 250 -0.57 17.71 -3.09
N THR A 251 -0.24 18.53 -2.11
CA THR A 251 1.10 18.63 -1.53
C THR A 251 1.14 17.84 -0.23
N GLN A 252 2.13 16.97 -0.08
CA GLN A 252 2.37 16.16 1.10
C GLN A 252 3.79 16.47 1.62
N ARG A 253 3.89 17.30 2.64
CA ARG A 253 5.17 17.70 3.22
C ARG A 253 5.32 17.15 4.61
N VAL A 254 6.37 16.36 4.82
CA VAL A 254 6.75 15.82 6.13
C VAL A 254 8.06 16.42 6.54
N GLU A 255 8.12 16.91 7.76
CA GLU A 255 9.33 17.43 8.37
C GLU A 255 9.60 16.67 9.67
N ILE A 256 10.83 16.21 9.87
CA ILE A 256 11.30 15.63 11.12
C ILE A 256 12.57 16.35 11.58
N ARG A 257 12.67 16.60 12.87
CA ARG A 257 13.80 17.29 13.48
C ARG A 257 14.19 16.65 14.80
N ASN A 258 15.50 16.45 14.98
CA ASN A 258 16.16 16.18 16.24
C ASN A 258 17.39 17.09 16.40
N ASP A 259 18.24 16.85 17.38
CA ASP A 259 19.43 17.71 17.66
C ASP A 259 20.48 17.67 16.53
N GLN A 260 20.47 16.63 15.67
CA GLN A 260 21.51 16.41 14.65
C GLN A 260 20.95 16.43 13.22
N VAL A 261 19.66 16.16 13.06
CA VAL A 261 19.03 16.00 11.73
C VAL A 261 17.81 16.88 11.61
N HIS A 262 17.74 17.57 10.48
CA HIS A 262 16.53 18.20 9.98
C HIS A 262 16.27 17.68 8.57
N ALA A 263 15.27 16.82 8.41
CA ALA A 263 14.90 16.28 7.11
C ALA A 263 13.50 16.76 6.71
N VAL A 264 13.34 17.04 5.43
CA VAL A 264 12.07 17.43 4.81
C VAL A 264 11.84 16.57 3.59
N VAL A 265 10.68 15.94 3.54
CA VAL A 265 10.17 15.24 2.35
C VAL A 265 8.98 16.05 1.85
N ASP A 266 9.05 16.57 0.65
CA ASP A 266 8.03 17.41 0.04
C ASP A 266 7.64 16.85 -1.32
N VAL A 267 6.40 16.38 -1.44
CA VAL A 267 5.89 15.75 -2.66
C VAL A 267 4.62 16.45 -3.10
N TYR A 268 4.66 17.03 -4.28
CA TYR A 268 3.48 17.48 -5.00
C TYR A 268 3.05 16.42 -6.01
N SER A 269 1.77 16.11 -6.05
CA SER A 269 1.20 15.24 -7.08
C SER A 269 -0.09 15.83 -7.63
N GLU A 270 -0.17 15.95 -8.93
CA GLU A 270 -1.37 16.46 -9.62
C GLU A 270 -2.55 15.49 -9.51
N THR A 271 -2.24 14.19 -9.42
CA THR A 271 -3.23 13.13 -9.31
C THR A 271 -2.86 12.13 -8.21
N ALA A 272 -3.84 11.36 -7.74
CA ALA A 272 -3.59 10.28 -6.77
C ALA A 272 -2.89 9.03 -7.37
N GLU A 273 -2.49 9.05 -8.65
CA GLU A 273 -1.94 7.86 -9.33
C GLU A 273 -0.61 7.39 -8.74
N ILE A 274 0.20 8.32 -8.24
CA ILE A 274 1.44 8.01 -7.52
C ILE A 274 1.21 6.96 -6.41
N ALA A 275 0.04 6.98 -5.74
CA ALA A 275 -0.28 5.99 -4.72
C ALA A 275 -0.44 4.57 -5.30
N GLY A 276 -1.04 4.42 -6.48
CA GLY A 276 -1.10 3.13 -7.17
C GLY A 276 0.27 2.63 -7.60
N TRP A 277 1.11 3.53 -8.13
CA TRP A 277 2.48 3.22 -8.50
C TRP A 277 3.37 2.89 -7.30
N SER A 278 3.11 3.46 -6.13
CA SER A 278 3.83 3.09 -4.89
C SER A 278 3.56 1.63 -4.48
N VAL A 279 2.38 1.09 -4.76
CA VAL A 279 2.09 -0.35 -4.57
C VAL A 279 2.93 -1.20 -5.52
N VAL A 280 3.00 -0.80 -6.80
CA VAL A 280 3.85 -1.49 -7.80
C VAL A 280 5.31 -1.49 -7.34
N ASN A 281 5.84 -0.34 -6.91
CA ASN A 281 7.19 -0.23 -6.37
C ASN A 281 7.41 -1.12 -5.13
N THR A 282 6.43 -1.18 -4.22
CA THR A 282 6.51 -2.04 -3.03
C THR A 282 6.57 -3.52 -3.42
N LEU A 283 5.74 -3.95 -4.39
CA LEU A 283 5.78 -5.32 -4.91
C LEU A 283 7.14 -5.65 -5.55
N LEU A 284 7.69 -4.74 -6.34
CA LEU A 284 9.04 -4.89 -6.91
C LEU A 284 10.10 -5.04 -5.81
N ASN A 285 10.06 -4.21 -4.77
CA ASN A 285 11.02 -4.27 -3.66
C ASN A 285 10.95 -5.59 -2.86
N ILE A 286 9.76 -6.21 -2.74
CA ILE A 286 9.60 -7.48 -2.01
C ILE A 286 10.40 -8.63 -2.66
N VAL A 287 10.57 -8.62 -3.97
CA VAL A 287 11.26 -9.68 -4.73
C VAL A 287 12.63 -9.25 -5.25
N SER A 288 12.94 -7.97 -5.16
CA SER A 288 14.22 -7.42 -5.65
C SER A 288 15.39 -7.86 -4.78
N PRO A 289 16.54 -8.22 -5.37
CA PRO A 289 17.78 -8.43 -4.63
C PRO A 289 18.37 -7.12 -4.07
N VAL A 290 17.94 -5.96 -4.59
CA VAL A 290 18.30 -4.62 -4.09
C VAL A 290 17.02 -3.89 -3.73
N VAL A 291 16.90 -3.43 -2.49
CA VAL A 291 15.69 -2.80 -1.93
C VAL A 291 15.95 -1.31 -1.69
N PHE A 292 15.00 -0.45 -2.11
CA PHE A 292 15.05 1.00 -1.96
C PHE A 292 13.95 1.52 -1.05
#